data_58d7ef65ec663a2017f6813bf5fbbde8
#
_entry.id   58d7ef65ec663a2017f6813bf5fbbde8
#
_cell.length_a   1.000
_cell.length_b   1.000
_cell.length_c   1.000
_cell.angle_alpha   90.00
_cell.angle_beta   90.00
_cell.angle_gamma   90.00
#
_symmetry.space_group_name_H-M   'P 1'
#
loop_
_entity.id
_entity.type
_entity.pdbx_description
1 polymer ?
#
loop_
_entity_poly.entity_id
_entity_poly.type
_entity_poly.pdbx_seq_one_letter_code
_entity_poly.pdbx_strand_id
1 'polypeptide(L)'
;MNRKGKSWPLFVVAILIVLFSLTAIFGVSYTYGDTKNVYVKGASDIRFGIDIRGGVDVTFMPADDVEATDAQMTAAKTVIEDRLVGLGITDYESYVDNNKNRIIVRFPWKNDEADFNPQTAIDEIGTTAKMVFRKGSTADGEEILSGDDVTSATAGYNQENGYVVQLQFSADGAKKFAEATTELAAQSNGTISIWLDGENISTATVKTAITDGNAVIEGSFTQDQVTALANQINSGSLPFALSAESFSTISPTLGAKSLDVMVLAG
;
A
#
# COMPACT_ATOMS: atom_id res chain seq x y z
N MET A 1 -30.54 -60.04 34.81
CA MET A 1 -29.58 -59.07 35.41
C MET A 1 -29.55 -57.81 34.57
N ASN A 2 -30.31 -56.80 35.01
CA ASN A 2 -30.33 -55.47 34.30
C ASN A 2 -29.15 -54.65 34.77
N ARG A 3 -28.05 -54.61 33.98
CA ARG A 3 -26.97 -53.64 34.19
C ARG A 3 -27.48 -52.27 33.77
N LYS A 4 -27.93 -51.47 34.76
CA LYS A 4 -28.07 -50.03 34.59
C LYS A 4 -26.68 -49.46 34.28
N GLY A 5 -26.39 -49.29 32.99
CA GLY A 5 -25.15 -48.62 32.57
C GLY A 5 -25.13 -47.20 33.19
N LYS A 6 -24.06 -46.86 33.88
CA LYS A 6 -23.86 -45.51 34.41
C LYS A 6 -23.82 -44.56 33.21
N SER A 7 -24.83 -43.73 33.07
CA SER A 7 -24.97 -42.72 32.00
C SER A 7 -23.96 -41.56 32.17
N TRP A 8 -23.22 -41.50 33.28
CA TRP A 8 -22.21 -40.50 33.57
C TRP A 8 -21.14 -40.30 32.46
N PRO A 9 -20.53 -41.38 31.90
CA PRO A 9 -19.51 -41.17 30.85
C PRO A 9 -20.11 -40.56 29.58
N LEU A 10 -21.39 -40.83 29.26
CA LEU A 10 -22.07 -40.22 28.12
C LEU A 10 -22.23 -38.69 28.30
N PHE A 11 -22.58 -38.24 29.53
CA PHE A 11 -22.64 -36.79 29.81
C PHE A 11 -21.29 -36.12 29.74
N VAL A 12 -20.22 -36.76 30.23
CA VAL A 12 -18.85 -36.23 30.14
C VAL A 12 -18.41 -36.09 28.68
N VAL A 13 -18.66 -37.10 27.85
CA VAL A 13 -18.36 -37.05 26.43
C VAL A 13 -19.16 -35.96 25.72
N ALA A 14 -20.44 -35.83 26.01
CA ALA A 14 -21.27 -34.78 25.43
C ALA A 14 -20.77 -33.37 25.79
N ILE A 15 -20.39 -33.15 27.07
CA ILE A 15 -19.80 -31.88 27.51
C ILE A 15 -18.48 -31.58 26.79
N LEU A 16 -17.62 -32.58 26.63
CA LEU A 16 -16.34 -32.42 25.90
C LEU A 16 -16.60 -32.06 24.43
N ILE A 17 -17.52 -32.71 23.74
CA ILE A 17 -17.90 -32.39 22.37
C ILE A 17 -18.39 -30.95 22.27
N VAL A 18 -19.27 -30.50 23.16
CA VAL A 18 -19.77 -29.12 23.19
C VAL A 18 -18.63 -28.13 23.43
N LEU A 19 -17.73 -28.42 24.37
CA LEU A 19 -16.57 -27.59 24.67
C LEU A 19 -15.64 -27.47 23.45
N PHE A 20 -15.32 -28.59 22.80
CA PHE A 20 -14.49 -28.58 21.58
C PHE A 20 -15.19 -27.85 20.41
N SER A 21 -16.50 -28.01 20.25
CA SER A 21 -17.25 -27.29 19.23
C SER A 21 -17.22 -25.79 19.50
N LEU A 22 -17.40 -25.35 20.74
CA LEU A 22 -17.32 -23.94 21.12
C LEU A 22 -15.92 -23.36 20.90
N THR A 23 -14.86 -24.10 21.25
CA THR A 23 -13.48 -23.65 21.00
C THR A 23 -13.16 -23.62 19.51
N ALA A 24 -13.68 -24.52 18.71
CA ALA A 24 -13.51 -24.53 17.26
C ALA A 24 -14.23 -23.34 16.59
N ILE A 25 -15.40 -22.93 17.08
CA ILE A 25 -16.18 -21.83 16.50
C ILE A 25 -15.62 -20.47 16.95
N PHE A 26 -15.44 -20.28 18.27
CA PHE A 26 -15.09 -18.97 18.84
C PHE A 26 -13.59 -18.76 19.05
N GLY A 27 -12.78 -19.81 18.93
CA GLY A 27 -11.37 -19.75 19.31
C GLY A 27 -11.17 -19.59 20.82
N VAL A 28 -9.91 -19.43 21.21
CA VAL A 28 -9.52 -19.07 22.57
C VAL A 28 -8.59 -17.87 22.51
N SER A 29 -9.06 -16.73 22.98
CA SER A 29 -8.26 -15.50 23.05
C SER A 29 -8.43 -14.84 24.42
N TYR A 30 -7.39 -14.16 24.87
CA TYR A 30 -7.40 -13.36 26.09
C TYR A 30 -6.95 -11.94 25.76
N THR A 31 -7.75 -10.94 26.12
CA THR A 31 -7.44 -9.53 25.91
C THR A 31 -7.01 -8.90 27.22
N TYR A 32 -5.83 -8.28 27.23
CA TYR A 32 -5.32 -7.49 28.36
C TYR A 32 -4.96 -6.09 27.85
N GLY A 33 -5.71 -5.08 28.28
CA GLY A 33 -5.61 -3.72 27.72
C GLY A 33 -5.93 -3.73 26.23
N ASP A 34 -5.07 -3.12 25.43
CA ASP A 34 -5.21 -3.05 23.96
C ASP A 34 -4.60 -4.25 23.23
N THR A 35 -4.04 -5.24 23.97
CA THR A 35 -3.37 -6.40 23.37
C THR A 35 -4.26 -7.64 23.44
N LYS A 36 -4.63 -8.20 22.28
CA LYS A 36 -5.36 -9.47 22.16
C LYS A 36 -4.38 -10.62 21.87
N ASN A 37 -4.23 -11.54 22.83
CA ASN A 37 -3.47 -12.77 22.66
C ASN A 37 -4.39 -13.90 22.21
N VAL A 38 -4.18 -14.45 21.02
CA VAL A 38 -4.95 -15.57 20.46
C VAL A 38 -4.19 -16.86 20.65
N TYR A 39 -4.72 -17.77 21.46
CA TYR A 39 -4.12 -19.09 21.70
C TYR A 39 -4.62 -20.13 20.71
N VAL A 40 -5.90 -20.10 20.35
CA VAL A 40 -6.51 -20.97 19.36
C VAL A 40 -7.38 -20.11 18.45
N LYS A 41 -7.11 -20.14 17.14
CA LYS A 41 -7.95 -19.44 16.17
C LYS A 41 -9.28 -20.17 16.02
N GLY A 42 -10.38 -19.41 16.05
CA GLY A 42 -11.72 -19.92 15.80
C GLY A 42 -12.07 -19.94 14.31
N ALA A 43 -13.24 -20.49 14.00
CA ALA A 43 -13.75 -20.51 12.62
C ALA A 43 -13.90 -19.09 12.05
N SER A 44 -14.18 -18.09 12.88
CA SER A 44 -14.25 -16.66 12.50
C SER A 44 -12.87 -16.06 12.11
N ASP A 45 -11.77 -16.70 12.54
CA ASP A 45 -10.41 -16.24 12.26
C ASP A 45 -9.81 -16.93 11.02
N ILE A 46 -10.60 -17.79 10.34
CA ILE A 46 -10.18 -18.43 9.09
C ILE A 46 -10.12 -17.37 8.00
N ARG A 47 -8.95 -17.20 7.41
CA ARG A 47 -8.75 -16.32 6.26
C ARG A 47 -9.23 -17.05 5.01
N PHE A 48 -10.33 -16.58 4.46
CA PHE A 48 -10.81 -17.05 3.17
C PHE A 48 -10.10 -16.25 2.06
N GLY A 49 -9.74 -16.95 0.98
CA GLY A 49 -9.18 -16.30 -0.21
C GLY A 49 -10.19 -15.37 -0.90
N ILE A 50 -9.72 -14.63 -1.89
CA ILE A 50 -10.52 -13.67 -2.66
C ILE A 50 -11.74 -14.32 -3.34
N ASP A 51 -11.67 -15.61 -3.65
CA ASP A 51 -12.77 -16.38 -4.26
C ASP A 51 -14.03 -16.44 -3.37
N ILE A 52 -13.85 -16.33 -2.06
CA ILE A 52 -14.94 -16.41 -1.07
C ILE A 52 -15.27 -15.03 -0.49
N ARG A 53 -14.28 -14.24 -0.13
CA ARG A 53 -14.49 -12.90 0.42
C ARG A 53 -14.78 -11.83 -0.61
N GLY A 54 -14.49 -12.13 -1.87
CA GLY A 54 -14.37 -11.15 -2.92
C GLY A 54 -13.01 -10.46 -2.87
N GLY A 55 -12.58 -9.90 -3.96
CA GLY A 55 -11.28 -9.24 -4.05
C GLY A 55 -10.89 -8.91 -5.47
N VAL A 56 -9.64 -8.55 -5.62
CA VAL A 56 -8.98 -8.20 -6.88
C VAL A 56 -7.90 -9.24 -7.16
N ASP A 57 -7.85 -9.74 -8.39
CA ASP A 57 -6.73 -10.49 -8.98
C ASP A 57 -6.24 -9.67 -10.16
N VAL A 58 -5.04 -9.10 -10.07
CA VAL A 58 -4.46 -8.26 -11.12
C VAL A 58 -3.11 -8.82 -11.55
N THR A 59 -2.87 -8.80 -12.86
CA THR A 59 -1.59 -9.15 -13.47
C THR A 59 -0.96 -7.90 -14.07
N PHE A 60 0.21 -7.53 -13.58
CA PHE A 60 1.04 -6.46 -14.11
C PHE A 60 2.13 -7.03 -15.01
N MET A 61 2.37 -6.37 -16.13
CA MET A 61 3.51 -6.63 -17.02
C MET A 61 4.30 -5.33 -17.22
N PRO A 62 5.61 -5.42 -17.52
CA PRO A 62 6.35 -4.26 -18.01
C PRO A 62 5.64 -3.64 -19.20
N ALA A 63 5.44 -2.31 -19.16
CA ALA A 63 4.87 -1.58 -20.29
C ALA A 63 5.91 -1.46 -21.43
N ASP A 64 5.44 -1.15 -22.63
CA ASP A 64 6.28 -0.80 -23.80
C ASP A 64 7.30 -1.89 -24.19
N ASP A 65 6.95 -3.17 -24.03
CA ASP A 65 7.79 -4.34 -24.36
C ASP A 65 9.19 -4.32 -23.69
N VAL A 66 9.29 -3.71 -22.51
CA VAL A 66 10.53 -3.72 -21.72
C VAL A 66 10.84 -5.14 -21.23
N GLU A 67 12.00 -5.67 -21.62
CA GLU A 67 12.53 -6.90 -21.03
C GLU A 67 13.13 -6.59 -19.65
N ALA A 68 12.35 -6.79 -18.59
CA ALA A 68 12.82 -6.60 -17.22
C ALA A 68 13.61 -7.83 -16.74
N THR A 69 14.70 -7.58 -16.04
CA THR A 69 15.47 -8.64 -15.37
C THR A 69 14.75 -9.16 -14.14
N ASP A 70 15.08 -10.39 -13.71
CA ASP A 70 14.51 -10.97 -12.48
C ASP A 70 14.70 -10.07 -11.24
N ALA A 71 15.84 -9.38 -11.17
CA ALA A 71 16.12 -8.43 -10.08
C ALA A 71 15.17 -7.22 -10.13
N GLN A 72 14.93 -6.67 -11.32
CA GLN A 72 14.01 -5.55 -11.51
C GLN A 72 12.56 -5.98 -11.25
N MET A 73 12.15 -7.18 -11.68
CA MET A 73 10.82 -7.73 -11.38
C MET A 73 10.61 -7.90 -9.87
N THR A 74 11.64 -8.38 -9.16
CA THR A 74 11.60 -8.51 -7.70
C THR A 74 11.52 -7.14 -7.01
N ALA A 75 12.29 -6.14 -7.48
CA ALA A 75 12.21 -4.79 -6.96
C ALA A 75 10.82 -4.16 -7.20
N ALA A 76 10.26 -4.30 -8.41
CA ALA A 76 8.91 -3.83 -8.72
C ALA A 76 7.85 -4.48 -7.81
N LYS A 77 7.96 -5.80 -7.57
CA LYS A 77 7.08 -6.51 -6.62
C LYS A 77 7.15 -5.89 -5.22
N THR A 78 8.35 -5.58 -4.72
CA THR A 78 8.52 -4.99 -3.39
C THR A 78 7.84 -3.61 -3.31
N VAL A 79 8.03 -2.76 -4.32
CA VAL A 79 7.35 -1.45 -4.39
C VAL A 79 5.82 -1.61 -4.39
N ILE A 80 5.29 -2.58 -5.15
CA ILE A 80 3.86 -2.90 -5.15
C ILE A 80 3.37 -3.31 -3.75
N GLU A 81 4.13 -4.18 -3.06
CA GLU A 81 3.81 -4.63 -1.70
C GLU A 81 3.78 -3.46 -0.70
N ASP A 82 4.77 -2.57 -0.77
CA ASP A 82 4.83 -1.37 0.08
C ASP A 82 3.63 -0.44 -0.17
N ARG A 83 3.20 -0.28 -1.42
CA ARG A 83 2.02 0.50 -1.78
C ARG A 83 0.73 -0.13 -1.26
N LEU A 84 0.56 -1.45 -1.37
CA LEU A 84 -0.58 -2.17 -0.79
C LEU A 84 -0.66 -1.92 0.71
N VAL A 85 0.48 -2.01 1.42
CA VAL A 85 0.56 -1.72 2.85
C VAL A 85 0.21 -0.25 3.12
N GLY A 86 0.70 0.69 2.32
CA GLY A 86 0.38 2.12 2.41
C GLY A 86 -1.10 2.42 2.23
N LEU A 87 -1.81 1.67 1.37
CA LEU A 87 -3.26 1.70 1.19
C LEU A 87 -4.02 0.97 2.31
N GLY A 88 -3.31 0.42 3.32
CA GLY A 88 -3.90 -0.37 4.40
C GLY A 88 -4.37 -1.75 3.97
N ILE A 89 -3.93 -2.24 2.81
CA ILE A 89 -4.19 -3.60 2.32
C ILE A 89 -3.04 -4.48 2.79
N THR A 90 -3.23 -5.17 3.93
CA THR A 90 -2.19 -6.00 4.55
C THR A 90 -2.38 -7.50 4.31
N ASP A 91 -3.54 -7.91 3.80
CA ASP A 91 -3.88 -9.30 3.50
C ASP A 91 -3.86 -9.50 1.98
N TYR A 92 -2.67 -9.61 1.41
CA TYR A 92 -2.46 -9.77 -0.03
C TYR A 92 -1.54 -10.96 -0.32
N GLU A 93 -1.62 -11.45 -1.54
CA GLU A 93 -0.68 -12.41 -2.13
C GLU A 93 -0.02 -11.75 -3.34
N SER A 94 1.30 -11.82 -3.43
CA SER A 94 2.05 -11.34 -4.59
C SER A 94 3.14 -12.33 -4.99
N TYR A 95 3.31 -12.54 -6.28
CA TYR A 95 4.39 -13.37 -6.80
C TYR A 95 4.82 -12.96 -8.20
N VAL A 96 6.10 -13.19 -8.51
CA VAL A 96 6.69 -12.95 -9.83
C VAL A 96 6.70 -14.25 -10.63
N ASP A 97 6.19 -14.21 -11.84
CA ASP A 97 6.33 -15.27 -12.83
C ASP A 97 7.41 -14.82 -13.84
N ASN A 98 8.67 -15.16 -13.56
CA ASN A 98 9.81 -14.76 -14.39
C ASN A 98 9.73 -15.35 -15.80
N ASN A 99 9.07 -16.51 -15.98
CA ASN A 99 8.95 -17.12 -17.31
C ASN A 99 8.06 -16.30 -18.26
N LYS A 100 7.11 -15.56 -17.69
CA LYS A 100 6.16 -14.72 -18.44
C LYS A 100 6.37 -13.22 -18.19
N ASN A 101 7.43 -12.88 -17.47
CA ASN A 101 7.79 -11.49 -17.15
C ASN A 101 6.60 -10.70 -16.59
N ARG A 102 5.94 -11.24 -15.53
CA ARG A 102 4.73 -10.65 -14.95
C ARG A 102 4.71 -10.76 -13.43
N ILE A 103 4.01 -9.82 -12.80
CA ILE A 103 3.73 -9.78 -11.36
C ILE A 103 2.24 -9.99 -11.17
N ILE A 104 1.87 -10.98 -10.37
CA ILE A 104 0.48 -11.27 -10.06
C ILE A 104 0.23 -10.86 -8.63
N VAL A 105 -0.83 -10.10 -8.41
CA VAL A 105 -1.21 -9.53 -7.11
C VAL A 105 -2.66 -9.84 -6.85
N ARG A 106 -2.94 -10.38 -5.66
CA ARG A 106 -4.28 -10.71 -5.19
C ARG A 106 -4.51 -10.07 -3.84
N PHE A 107 -5.60 -9.37 -3.67
CA PHE A 107 -5.97 -8.78 -2.40
C PHE A 107 -7.49 -8.76 -2.20
N PRO A 108 -7.99 -8.95 -0.96
CA PRO A 108 -9.41 -8.95 -0.67
C PRO A 108 -9.97 -7.52 -0.70
N TRP A 109 -11.31 -7.41 -0.83
CA TRP A 109 -12.01 -6.17 -0.58
C TRP A 109 -11.76 -5.68 0.85
N LYS A 110 -11.61 -4.37 1.02
CA LYS A 110 -11.71 -3.76 2.35
C LYS A 110 -13.16 -3.82 2.81
N ASN A 111 -13.40 -4.50 3.92
CA ASN A 111 -14.75 -4.79 4.42
C ASN A 111 -15.54 -3.55 4.84
N ASP A 112 -14.90 -2.40 5.07
CA ASP A 112 -15.48 -1.20 5.70
C ASP A 112 -15.73 -0.05 4.71
N GLU A 113 -15.33 -0.17 3.46
CA GLU A 113 -15.47 0.90 2.45
C GLU A 113 -16.57 0.53 1.43
N ALA A 114 -17.74 1.14 1.57
CA ALA A 114 -18.83 1.03 0.59
C ALA A 114 -18.43 1.60 -0.79
N ASP A 115 -17.39 2.44 -0.84
CA ASP A 115 -16.91 3.17 -2.02
C ASP A 115 -15.52 2.70 -2.51
N PHE A 116 -15.03 1.52 -2.09
CA PHE A 116 -13.76 1.00 -2.58
C PHE A 116 -13.81 0.76 -4.09
N ASN A 117 -12.99 1.51 -4.84
CA ASN A 117 -12.87 1.37 -6.27
C ASN A 117 -11.61 0.54 -6.61
N PRO A 118 -11.77 -0.71 -7.12
CA PRO A 118 -10.64 -1.55 -7.47
C PRO A 118 -9.73 -0.94 -8.53
N GLN A 119 -10.31 -0.23 -9.50
CA GLN A 119 -9.54 0.39 -10.57
C GLN A 119 -8.60 1.45 -10.02
N THR A 120 -9.09 2.31 -9.12
CA THR A 120 -8.25 3.33 -8.48
C THR A 120 -7.08 2.69 -7.71
N ALA A 121 -7.34 1.60 -6.97
CA ALA A 121 -6.28 0.89 -6.27
C ALA A 121 -5.25 0.26 -7.22
N ILE A 122 -5.69 -0.33 -8.33
CA ILE A 122 -4.81 -0.90 -9.36
C ILE A 122 -3.94 0.20 -9.99
N ASP A 123 -4.54 1.33 -10.34
CA ASP A 123 -3.85 2.46 -10.95
C ASP A 123 -2.81 3.03 -9.97
N GLU A 124 -3.16 3.19 -8.70
CA GLU A 124 -2.28 3.70 -7.64
C GLU A 124 -1.09 2.77 -7.37
N ILE A 125 -1.32 1.46 -7.36
CA ILE A 125 -0.27 0.43 -7.21
C ILE A 125 0.66 0.43 -8.44
N GLY A 126 0.11 0.61 -9.65
CA GLY A 126 0.84 0.50 -10.91
C GLY A 126 1.57 1.77 -11.36
N THR A 127 1.36 2.93 -10.73
CA THR A 127 2.03 4.18 -11.11
C THR A 127 3.56 4.08 -10.94
N THR A 128 4.31 4.74 -11.83
CA THR A 128 5.78 4.70 -11.76
C THR A 128 6.30 5.45 -10.53
N ALA A 129 5.62 6.54 -10.12
CA ALA A 129 5.97 7.43 -9.01
C ALA A 129 7.42 7.95 -9.07
N LYS A 130 7.91 8.22 -10.27
CA LYS A 130 9.24 8.79 -10.49
C LYS A 130 9.23 10.27 -10.15
N MET A 131 9.76 10.60 -8.97
CA MET A 131 9.88 11.99 -8.53
C MET A 131 11.23 12.57 -8.92
N VAL A 132 11.22 13.81 -9.41
CA VAL A 132 12.43 14.56 -9.81
C VAL A 132 12.29 16.02 -9.40
N PHE A 133 13.34 16.58 -8.83
CA PHE A 133 13.47 18.01 -8.53
C PHE A 133 14.33 18.68 -9.60
N ARG A 134 13.86 19.80 -10.16
CA ARG A 134 14.52 20.50 -11.25
C ARG A 134 14.70 21.97 -10.95
N LYS A 135 15.81 22.55 -11.45
CA LYS A 135 15.98 24.01 -11.50
C LYS A 135 15.05 24.60 -12.55
N GLY A 136 14.38 25.68 -12.19
CA GLY A 136 13.40 26.32 -13.07
C GLY A 136 12.00 25.71 -12.96
N SER A 137 11.12 26.09 -13.89
CA SER A 137 9.70 25.70 -13.91
C SER A 137 9.34 24.75 -15.07
N THR A 138 10.33 24.30 -15.85
CA THR A 138 10.11 23.52 -17.06
C THR A 138 10.65 22.08 -16.91
N ALA A 139 10.09 21.14 -17.66
CA ALA A 139 10.44 19.72 -17.59
C ALA A 139 11.86 19.41 -18.07
N ASP A 140 12.48 20.29 -18.84
CA ASP A 140 13.85 20.21 -19.34
C ASP A 140 14.87 20.91 -18.42
N GLY A 141 14.42 21.45 -17.27
CA GLY A 141 15.31 22.02 -16.26
C GLY A 141 16.34 21.02 -15.73
N GLU A 142 17.49 21.54 -15.29
CA GLU A 142 18.56 20.71 -14.71
C GLU A 142 18.04 19.94 -13.49
N GLU A 143 18.26 18.64 -13.47
CA GLU A 143 17.91 17.77 -12.35
C GLU A 143 18.81 18.04 -11.15
N ILE A 144 18.21 18.31 -10.00
CA ILE A 144 18.90 18.56 -8.72
C ILE A 144 19.05 17.24 -7.95
N LEU A 145 17.92 16.55 -7.76
CA LEU A 145 17.83 15.28 -7.05
C LEU A 145 16.57 14.51 -7.49
N SER A 146 16.54 13.22 -7.17
CA SER A 146 15.44 12.32 -7.48
C SER A 146 14.72 11.84 -6.20
N GLY A 147 13.67 11.04 -6.37
CA GLY A 147 12.98 10.38 -5.28
C GLY A 147 13.88 9.49 -4.42
N ASP A 148 14.95 8.93 -4.98
CA ASP A 148 15.93 8.10 -4.25
C ASP A 148 16.73 8.89 -3.20
N ASP A 149 16.81 10.20 -3.36
CA ASP A 149 17.44 11.10 -2.38
C ASP A 149 16.51 11.44 -1.19
N VAL A 150 15.22 11.03 -1.23
CA VAL A 150 14.23 11.26 -0.16
C VAL A 150 14.19 10.05 0.78
N THR A 151 14.33 10.30 2.08
CA THR A 151 14.27 9.25 3.11
C THR A 151 12.90 9.10 3.73
N SER A 152 12.12 10.17 3.76
CA SER A 152 10.74 10.11 4.24
C SER A 152 9.88 11.24 3.66
N ALA A 153 8.60 10.95 3.48
CA ALA A 153 7.56 11.89 3.12
C ALA A 153 6.41 11.77 4.12
N THR A 154 5.91 12.89 4.62
CA THR A 154 4.83 12.92 5.62
C THR A 154 3.77 13.93 5.21
N ALA A 155 2.51 13.49 5.15
CA ALA A 155 1.38 14.39 4.97
C ALA A 155 1.22 15.30 6.18
N GLY A 156 1.03 16.60 5.96
CA GLY A 156 0.90 17.61 7.00
C GLY A 156 -0.13 18.67 6.64
N TYR A 157 -0.41 19.55 7.61
CA TYR A 157 -1.26 20.71 7.40
C TYR A 157 -0.53 21.97 7.92
N ASN A 158 -0.48 22.99 7.09
CA ASN A 158 0.05 24.29 7.39
C ASN A 158 -1.07 25.34 7.28
N GLN A 159 -1.17 26.26 8.27
CA GLN A 159 -2.23 27.28 8.27
C GLN A 159 -2.15 28.24 7.09
N GLU A 160 -0.94 28.47 6.54
CA GLU A 160 -0.72 29.39 5.43
C GLU A 160 -0.98 28.72 4.07
N ASN A 161 -0.56 27.46 3.93
CA ASN A 161 -0.51 26.77 2.63
C ASN A 161 -1.50 25.58 2.53
N GLY A 162 -2.27 25.30 3.60
CA GLY A 162 -3.19 24.17 3.64
C GLY A 162 -2.49 22.81 3.78
N TYR A 163 -2.96 21.82 3.05
CA TYR A 163 -2.36 20.48 3.07
C TYR A 163 -1.06 20.45 2.26
N VAL A 164 -0.03 19.86 2.85
CA VAL A 164 1.34 19.83 2.32
C VAL A 164 1.97 18.45 2.50
N VAL A 165 3.01 18.12 1.72
CA VAL A 165 3.88 16.99 1.99
C VAL A 165 5.23 17.49 2.47
N GLN A 166 5.62 17.06 3.66
CA GLN A 166 6.93 17.35 4.25
C GLN A 166 7.90 16.25 3.82
N LEU A 167 9.03 16.65 3.29
CA LEU A 167 10.09 15.75 2.81
C LEU A 167 11.32 15.86 3.69
N GLN A 168 11.98 14.73 3.91
CA GLN A 168 13.30 14.65 4.51
C GLN A 168 14.26 13.97 3.53
N PHE A 169 15.41 14.58 3.30
CA PHE A 169 16.41 14.07 2.37
C PHE A 169 17.46 13.21 3.07
N SER A 170 18.09 12.33 2.30
CA SER A 170 19.33 11.66 2.68
C SER A 170 20.47 12.71 2.87
N ALA A 171 21.56 12.30 3.50
CA ALA A 171 22.71 13.22 3.68
C ALA A 171 23.23 13.77 2.34
N ASP A 172 23.27 12.94 1.29
CA ASP A 172 23.70 13.34 -0.05
C ASP A 172 22.64 14.22 -0.74
N GLY A 173 21.35 13.87 -0.61
CA GLY A 173 20.23 14.67 -1.11
C GLY A 173 20.18 16.05 -0.47
N ALA A 174 20.34 16.14 0.86
CA ALA A 174 20.39 17.40 1.60
C ALA A 174 21.53 18.31 1.11
N LYS A 175 22.70 17.74 0.81
CA LYS A 175 23.83 18.48 0.27
C LYS A 175 23.55 19.03 -1.13
N LYS A 176 23.05 18.18 -2.05
CA LYS A 176 22.66 18.59 -3.40
C LYS A 176 21.61 19.72 -3.36
N PHE A 177 20.60 19.55 -2.48
CA PHE A 177 19.53 20.52 -2.32
C PHE A 177 20.01 21.85 -1.76
N ALA A 178 20.90 21.82 -0.76
CA ALA A 178 21.52 23.01 -0.19
C ALA A 178 22.38 23.77 -1.23
N GLU A 179 23.15 23.07 -2.04
CA GLU A 179 23.95 23.67 -3.11
C GLU A 179 23.05 24.36 -4.16
N ALA A 180 22.01 23.65 -4.64
CA ALA A 180 21.07 24.17 -5.62
C ALA A 180 20.26 25.36 -5.08
N THR A 181 19.74 25.27 -3.84
CA THR A 181 19.00 26.38 -3.22
C THR A 181 19.86 27.58 -2.93
N THR A 182 21.14 27.41 -2.61
CA THR A 182 22.11 28.51 -2.45
C THR A 182 22.34 29.24 -3.76
N GLU A 183 22.52 28.50 -4.86
CA GLU A 183 22.69 29.08 -6.19
C GLU A 183 21.43 29.83 -6.64
N LEU A 184 20.26 29.21 -6.47
CA LEU A 184 18.97 29.78 -6.90
C LEU A 184 18.57 31.00 -6.06
N ALA A 185 18.86 31.01 -4.76
CA ALA A 185 18.59 32.16 -3.89
C ALA A 185 19.41 33.41 -4.27
N ALA A 186 20.56 33.24 -4.92
CA ALA A 186 21.36 34.35 -5.47
C ALA A 186 20.76 34.96 -6.75
N GLN A 187 19.79 34.28 -7.36
CA GLN A 187 19.09 34.72 -8.57
C GLN A 187 17.80 35.46 -8.22
N SER A 188 17.43 36.52 -8.95
CA SER A 188 16.23 37.32 -8.67
C SER A 188 14.92 36.53 -8.74
N ASN A 189 14.86 35.42 -9.49
CA ASN A 189 13.69 34.58 -9.70
C ASN A 189 14.07 33.10 -9.76
N GLY A 190 15.02 32.66 -8.91
CA GLY A 190 15.39 31.26 -8.83
C GLY A 190 14.20 30.42 -8.37
N THR A 191 13.86 29.40 -9.13
CA THR A 191 12.73 28.48 -8.85
C THR A 191 13.19 27.04 -8.83
N ILE A 192 12.50 26.23 -8.02
CA ILE A 192 12.56 24.77 -8.04
C ILE A 192 11.20 24.24 -8.40
N SER A 193 11.15 23.32 -9.31
CA SER A 193 9.93 22.55 -9.64
C SER A 193 10.09 21.09 -9.27
N ILE A 194 8.99 20.50 -8.79
CA ILE A 194 8.91 19.10 -8.40
C ILE A 194 7.97 18.41 -9.38
N TRP A 195 8.47 17.35 -9.97
CA TRP A 195 7.80 16.59 -11.01
C TRP A 195 7.59 15.16 -10.54
N LEU A 196 6.40 14.61 -10.82
CA LEU A 196 6.05 13.22 -10.57
C LEU A 196 5.54 12.62 -11.88
N ASP A 197 6.19 11.56 -12.36
CA ASP A 197 5.85 10.90 -13.64
C ASP A 197 5.72 11.86 -14.84
N GLY A 198 6.52 12.94 -14.83
CA GLY A 198 6.51 13.96 -15.89
C GLY A 198 5.47 15.06 -15.71
N GLU A 199 4.62 15.01 -14.68
CA GLU A 199 3.69 16.06 -14.32
C GLU A 199 4.29 17.00 -13.27
N ASN A 200 4.12 18.31 -13.46
CA ASN A 200 4.54 19.31 -12.47
C ASN A 200 3.55 19.33 -11.31
N ILE A 201 3.98 18.92 -10.12
CA ILE A 201 3.15 18.89 -8.92
C ILE A 201 3.34 20.11 -8.03
N SER A 202 4.49 20.78 -8.12
CA SER A 202 4.76 22.00 -7.36
C SER A 202 5.88 22.80 -8.02
N THR A 203 5.78 24.14 -7.94
CA THR A 203 6.84 25.05 -8.34
C THR A 203 6.95 26.16 -7.30
N ALA A 204 8.10 26.31 -6.70
CA ALA A 204 8.35 27.28 -5.65
C ALA A 204 9.52 28.19 -5.97
N THR A 205 9.41 29.47 -5.59
CA THR A 205 10.53 30.44 -5.68
C THR A 205 11.44 30.26 -4.47
N VAL A 206 12.73 30.09 -4.72
CA VAL A 206 13.75 29.95 -3.68
C VAL A 206 14.18 31.34 -3.20
N LYS A 207 13.75 31.70 -1.99
CA LYS A 207 14.11 33.00 -1.38
C LYS A 207 15.40 32.95 -0.57
N THR A 208 15.69 31.82 0.03
CA THR A 208 16.85 31.57 0.89
C THR A 208 17.38 30.17 0.67
N ALA A 209 18.67 29.98 0.93
CA ALA A 209 19.26 28.63 0.91
C ALA A 209 18.59 27.74 1.99
N ILE A 210 18.30 26.49 1.64
CA ILE A 210 17.71 25.47 2.53
C ILE A 210 18.81 24.45 2.81
N THR A 211 19.29 24.41 4.05
CA THR A 211 20.46 23.61 4.45
C THR A 211 20.14 22.58 5.54
N ASP A 212 18.88 22.52 5.99
CA ASP A 212 18.43 21.65 7.07
C ASP A 212 18.03 20.23 6.60
N GLY A 213 18.12 19.98 5.29
CA GLY A 213 17.79 18.68 4.70
C GLY A 213 16.29 18.39 4.60
N ASN A 214 15.45 19.42 4.72
CA ASN A 214 14.00 19.29 4.62
C ASN A 214 13.46 20.10 3.43
N ALA A 215 12.33 19.69 2.87
CA ALA A 215 11.56 20.45 1.91
C ALA A 215 10.07 20.26 2.13
N VAL A 216 9.27 21.15 1.56
CA VAL A 216 7.80 21.06 1.63
C VAL A 216 7.25 21.17 0.22
N ILE A 217 6.40 20.21 -0.15
CA ILE A 217 5.62 20.27 -1.38
C ILE A 217 4.33 21.02 -1.03
N GLU A 218 4.17 22.18 -1.62
CA GLU A 218 3.02 23.05 -1.44
C GLU A 218 2.18 23.06 -2.73
N GLY A 219 0.85 23.15 -2.56
CA GLY A 219 -0.10 23.19 -3.68
C GLY A 219 -1.54 23.22 -3.18
N SER A 220 -2.49 23.22 -4.12
CA SER A 220 -3.92 23.15 -3.78
C SER A 220 -4.34 21.69 -3.57
N PHE A 221 -3.81 21.06 -2.54
CA PHE A 221 -4.06 19.66 -2.23
C PHE A 221 -5.21 19.47 -1.24
N THR A 222 -5.90 18.32 -1.37
CA THR A 222 -6.76 17.76 -0.32
C THR A 222 -5.96 16.88 0.65
N GLN A 223 -6.55 16.53 1.79
CA GLN A 223 -5.92 15.61 2.75
C GLN A 223 -5.60 14.25 2.11
N ASP A 224 -6.51 13.72 1.33
CA ASP A 224 -6.34 12.42 0.68
C ASP A 224 -5.20 12.46 -0.36
N GLN A 225 -5.10 13.55 -1.13
CA GLN A 225 -4.03 13.73 -2.11
C GLN A 225 -2.65 13.80 -1.46
N VAL A 226 -2.46 14.54 -0.37
CA VAL A 226 -1.15 14.58 0.31
C VAL A 226 -0.82 13.25 0.97
N THR A 227 -1.83 12.51 1.44
CA THR A 227 -1.62 11.17 2.01
C THR A 227 -1.19 10.19 0.93
N ALA A 228 -1.88 10.15 -0.20
CA ALA A 228 -1.54 9.30 -1.34
C ALA A 228 -0.13 9.65 -1.89
N LEU A 229 0.16 10.94 -2.06
CA LEU A 229 1.46 11.41 -2.54
C LEU A 229 2.61 11.03 -1.58
N ALA A 230 2.41 11.19 -0.27
CA ALA A 230 3.40 10.79 0.72
C ALA A 230 3.65 9.26 0.70
N ASN A 231 2.60 8.45 0.56
CA ASN A 231 2.71 7.00 0.44
C ASN A 231 3.45 6.60 -0.84
N GLN A 232 3.14 7.22 -1.98
CA GLN A 232 3.84 6.97 -3.25
C GLN A 232 5.34 7.28 -3.15
N ILE A 233 5.69 8.43 -2.55
CA ILE A 233 7.09 8.83 -2.35
C ILE A 233 7.82 7.84 -1.43
N ASN A 234 7.20 7.46 -0.30
CA ASN A 234 7.81 6.52 0.67
C ASN A 234 7.99 5.11 0.09
N SER A 235 7.09 4.67 -0.79
CA SER A 235 7.17 3.37 -1.46
C SER A 235 8.27 3.33 -2.54
N GLY A 236 8.76 4.50 -2.95
CA GLY A 236 9.74 4.62 -4.02
C GLY A 236 9.18 4.47 -5.43
N SER A 237 10.05 4.65 -6.41
CA SER A 237 9.70 4.54 -7.82
C SER A 237 9.79 3.09 -8.31
N LEU A 238 8.92 2.72 -9.25
CA LEU A 238 9.05 1.48 -9.98
C LEU A 238 10.25 1.55 -10.93
N PRO A 239 11.01 0.46 -11.11
CA PRO A 239 12.18 0.43 -12.02
C PRO A 239 11.79 0.56 -13.49
N PHE A 240 10.53 0.35 -13.83
CA PHE A 240 9.93 0.50 -15.17
C PHE A 240 8.43 0.73 -15.02
N ALA A 241 7.79 1.26 -16.07
CA ALA A 241 6.34 1.40 -16.10
C ALA A 241 5.65 0.04 -16.14
N LEU A 242 4.56 -0.09 -15.41
CA LEU A 242 3.73 -1.30 -15.37
C LEU A 242 2.41 -1.05 -16.13
N SER A 243 1.98 -2.07 -16.84
CA SER A 243 0.65 -2.15 -17.45
C SER A 243 -0.15 -3.26 -16.77
N ALA A 244 -1.37 -2.96 -16.35
CA ALA A 244 -2.32 -3.97 -15.91
C ALA A 244 -2.90 -4.68 -17.14
N GLU A 245 -2.40 -5.89 -17.45
CA GLU A 245 -2.83 -6.66 -18.63
C GLU A 245 -4.19 -7.30 -18.42
N SER A 246 -4.43 -7.81 -17.24
CA SER A 246 -5.71 -8.41 -16.88
C SER A 246 -6.02 -8.17 -15.40
N PHE A 247 -7.26 -7.86 -15.12
CA PHE A 247 -7.75 -7.88 -13.76
C PHE A 247 -9.13 -8.53 -13.69
N SER A 248 -9.38 -9.21 -12.59
CA SER A 248 -10.65 -9.83 -12.26
C SER A 248 -11.08 -9.36 -10.89
N THR A 249 -12.34 -9.00 -10.76
CA THR A 249 -12.91 -8.62 -9.48
C THR A 249 -14.02 -9.58 -9.08
N ILE A 250 -13.93 -10.12 -7.88
CA ILE A 250 -14.98 -10.96 -7.29
C ILE A 250 -15.75 -10.10 -6.29
N SER A 251 -17.04 -9.87 -6.58
CA SER A 251 -17.88 -9.08 -5.71
C SER A 251 -18.02 -9.70 -4.32
N PRO A 252 -17.97 -8.90 -3.22
CA PRO A 252 -18.19 -9.38 -1.86
C PRO A 252 -19.52 -10.11 -1.67
N THR A 253 -20.55 -9.69 -2.42
CA THR A 253 -21.89 -10.33 -2.38
C THR A 253 -21.91 -11.75 -2.95
N LEU A 254 -21.04 -12.06 -3.91
CA LEU A 254 -20.84 -13.40 -4.45
C LEU A 254 -20.14 -14.30 -3.44
N GLY A 255 -19.09 -13.79 -2.77
CA GLY A 255 -18.36 -14.50 -1.74
C GLY A 255 -19.22 -14.83 -0.52
N ALA A 256 -19.99 -13.87 -0.01
CA ALA A 256 -20.91 -14.10 1.10
C ALA A 256 -21.98 -15.17 0.80
N LYS A 257 -22.57 -15.14 -0.39
CA LYS A 257 -23.51 -16.18 -0.82
C LYS A 257 -22.87 -17.56 -0.94
N SER A 258 -21.62 -17.63 -1.35
CA SER A 258 -20.87 -18.91 -1.43
C SER A 258 -20.64 -19.50 -0.05
N LEU A 259 -20.35 -18.66 0.96
CA LEU A 259 -20.22 -19.08 2.36
C LEU A 259 -21.55 -19.62 2.91
N ASP A 260 -22.66 -18.90 2.69
CA ASP A 260 -23.98 -19.34 3.15
C ASP A 260 -24.37 -20.70 2.56
N VAL A 261 -24.08 -20.92 1.27
CA VAL A 261 -24.34 -22.18 0.60
C VAL A 261 -23.43 -23.30 1.14
N MET A 262 -22.16 -23.03 1.42
CA MET A 262 -21.23 -24.01 2.00
C MET A 262 -21.65 -24.42 3.41
N VAL A 263 -22.10 -23.49 4.24
CA VAL A 263 -22.60 -23.77 5.61
C VAL A 263 -23.88 -24.60 5.57
N LEU A 264 -24.72 -24.41 4.55
CA LEU A 264 -25.97 -25.20 4.41
C LEU A 264 -25.72 -26.59 3.81
N ALA A 265 -24.61 -26.77 3.06
CA ALA A 265 -24.28 -28.03 2.39
C ALA A 265 -23.45 -28.99 3.25
N GLY A 266 -22.81 -28.53 4.34
CA GLY A 266 -21.99 -29.31 5.27
C GLY A 266 -22.72 -29.63 6.55
#